data_decb1a3da9e78cc5b2002063f6140f8e
#
_entry.id   decb1a3da9e78cc5b2002063f6140f8e
#
_cell.length_a   1.000
_cell.length_b   1.000
_cell.length_c   1.000
_cell.angle_alpha   90.00
_cell.angle_beta   90.00
_cell.angle_gamma   90.00
#
_symmetry.space_group_name_H-M   'P 1'
#
loop_
_entity.id
_entity.type
_entity.pdbx_description
1 polymer ?
#
loop_
_entity_poly.entity_id
_entity_poly.type
_entity_poly.pdbx_seq_one_letter_code
_entity_poly.pdbx_strand_id
1 'polypeptide(L)'
;MESDENTNSYTTEEDAEYAVLLDRREQLTDLLAESPYNLIHYLQRAVVHSNLGYPDLAAGDAYRALLLTDEVRNEGFEYHDQAVDALEPYSSSPSALPEVLRHGALQQGSGDMVNGHGPQGPESYQEIAAVASVRCYQIISLSLLLCGCLSSAHTYCERGLAASPHNQELLNTRSHILTVGRGRLQTQDVDVGRLPEWGHVRREVYPWNHHEPDRFSGKSLSFLNRELASMAPKCEVRVSELPVLLDSASNTDDYEIIPTCHQLGVFAKEDIAPGETVLNEYSLLTANNRLKDQLCDACGTELPPLSAGAGPVSCDDCQDTVFCDQFCHDKAQELYHPAVCEKDVDAIAKDPDAAESSASLHLLLLARLLAMSVHQEVHPLQLTNVKYIWGDFIPPRTNAISVSPNAGPPPDWTLPFSFKYNVETPLHILEKMDIDIYQTLPQHDLWVLNTCLAKFRGTASARQSIRDGRPDVAAVHPFWCLANHDCNPNVTWEWGGRMRLWARERKVVGDQPGGIKAGEEILNHYCDTDLPVQKRREWAEGSLGGWCMCKRCRDEIAQNGLDGSATNGVNGAAPDGVDGVDGTDAVDGMDGVDDSSTEPMDWAPHSKKKDVVMTDSDVLLRD
;
A
#
# COMPACT_ATOMS: atom_id res chain seq x y z
N MET A 1 -39.66 28.13 15.46
CA MET A 1 -39.80 27.98 14.01
C MET A 1 -39.17 29.21 13.40
N GLU A 2 -37.91 29.14 13.16
CA GLU A 2 -37.17 29.96 12.19
C GLU A 2 -36.04 29.07 11.76
N SER A 3 -36.08 28.70 10.49
CA SER A 3 -35.23 27.73 9.85
C SER A 3 -33.86 28.34 9.56
N ASP A 4 -32.80 27.66 9.99
CA ASP A 4 -31.43 27.89 9.55
C ASP A 4 -31.31 27.53 8.05
N GLU A 5 -31.52 28.49 7.18
CA GLU A 5 -31.28 28.41 5.72
C GLU A 5 -29.93 29.00 5.31
N ASN A 6 -28.86 28.85 6.09
CA ASN A 6 -27.60 29.54 5.75
C ASN A 6 -26.34 28.63 5.68
N THR A 7 -26.48 27.31 5.48
CA THR A 7 -25.34 26.41 5.37
C THR A 7 -25.13 25.79 3.96
N ASN A 8 -25.93 26.16 2.96
CA ASN A 8 -25.98 25.43 1.69
C ASN A 8 -25.42 26.18 0.46
N SER A 9 -24.75 27.32 0.60
CA SER A 9 -24.25 28.08 -0.57
C SER A 9 -22.72 27.92 -0.83
N TYR A 10 -21.95 27.41 0.12
CA TYR A 10 -20.52 27.21 -0.06
C TYR A 10 -20.16 25.82 -0.64
N THR A 11 -20.98 24.81 -0.46
CA THR A 11 -20.76 23.45 -0.97
C THR A 11 -20.97 23.33 -2.48
N THR A 12 -21.80 24.14 -3.10
CA THR A 12 -22.16 24.01 -4.52
C THR A 12 -21.11 24.58 -5.49
N GLU A 13 -20.31 25.55 -5.08
CA GLU A 13 -19.29 26.18 -5.93
C GLU A 13 -18.00 25.33 -5.95
N GLU A 14 -17.58 24.82 -4.80
CA GLU A 14 -16.44 23.88 -4.69
C GLU A 14 -16.74 22.56 -5.39
N ASP A 15 -17.96 22.01 -5.26
CA ASP A 15 -18.38 20.80 -5.96
C ASP A 15 -18.38 20.98 -7.49
N ALA A 16 -18.77 22.16 -7.97
CA ALA A 16 -18.74 22.48 -9.40
C ALA A 16 -17.30 22.60 -9.94
N GLU A 17 -16.40 23.23 -9.20
CA GLU A 17 -14.98 23.32 -9.56
C GLU A 17 -14.32 21.94 -9.57
N TYR A 18 -14.61 21.11 -8.57
CA TYR A 18 -14.12 19.73 -8.51
C TYR A 18 -14.59 18.90 -9.72
N ALA A 19 -15.86 19.02 -10.10
CA ALA A 19 -16.40 18.33 -11.29
C ALA A 19 -15.71 18.77 -12.59
N VAL A 20 -15.40 20.06 -12.74
CA VAL A 20 -14.63 20.58 -13.90
C VAL A 20 -13.22 20.00 -13.95
N LEU A 21 -12.57 19.84 -12.81
CA LEU A 21 -11.25 19.22 -12.73
C LEU A 21 -11.29 17.73 -13.08
N LEU A 22 -12.32 17.00 -12.66
CA LEU A 22 -12.51 15.60 -13.03
C LEU A 22 -12.71 15.44 -14.54
N ASP A 23 -13.58 16.25 -15.15
CA ASP A 23 -13.79 16.26 -16.60
C ASP A 23 -12.49 16.60 -17.36
N ARG A 24 -11.74 17.59 -16.87
CA ARG A 24 -10.44 17.94 -17.47
C ARG A 24 -9.41 16.81 -17.36
N ARG A 25 -9.38 16.09 -16.23
CA ARG A 25 -8.54 14.91 -16.03
C ARG A 25 -8.88 13.82 -17.04
N GLU A 26 -10.17 13.55 -17.27
CA GLU A 26 -10.65 12.55 -18.23
C GLU A 26 -10.23 12.93 -19.66
N GLN A 27 -10.50 14.17 -20.10
CA GLN A 27 -10.07 14.67 -21.42
C GLN A 27 -8.56 14.51 -21.63
N LEU A 28 -7.73 14.82 -20.63
CA LEU A 28 -6.27 14.66 -20.76
C LEU A 28 -5.85 13.19 -20.80
N THR A 29 -6.60 12.30 -20.15
CA THR A 29 -6.34 10.85 -20.24
C THR A 29 -6.69 10.32 -21.64
N ASP A 30 -7.77 10.80 -22.26
CA ASP A 30 -8.12 10.45 -23.63
C ASP A 30 -7.06 10.96 -24.62
N LEU A 31 -6.58 12.19 -24.45
CA LEU A 31 -5.48 12.74 -25.25
C LEU A 31 -4.18 11.95 -25.09
N LEU A 32 -3.89 11.43 -23.91
CA LEU A 32 -2.74 10.55 -23.68
C LEU A 32 -2.95 9.16 -24.30
N ALA A 33 -4.18 8.67 -24.39
CA ALA A 33 -4.47 7.44 -25.13
C ALA A 33 -4.25 7.60 -26.65
N GLU A 34 -4.53 8.80 -27.20
CA GLU A 34 -4.27 9.14 -28.61
C GLU A 34 -2.80 9.47 -28.90
N SER A 35 -2.10 10.10 -27.96
CA SER A 35 -0.69 10.52 -28.07
C SER A 35 0.09 10.16 -26.81
N PRO A 36 0.47 8.88 -26.62
CA PRO A 36 1.04 8.36 -25.38
C PRO A 36 2.37 9.00 -24.98
N TYR A 37 3.16 9.45 -25.94
CA TYR A 37 4.49 10.03 -25.70
C TYR A 37 4.48 11.57 -25.59
N ASN A 38 3.31 12.17 -25.43
CA ASN A 38 3.17 13.63 -25.32
C ASN A 38 3.44 14.10 -23.88
N LEU A 39 4.67 14.52 -23.61
CA LEU A 39 5.10 15.03 -22.30
C LEU A 39 4.28 16.25 -21.82
N ILE A 40 3.71 17.04 -22.73
CA ILE A 40 2.91 18.22 -22.38
C ILE A 40 1.56 17.79 -21.76
N HIS A 41 0.93 16.76 -22.31
CA HIS A 41 -0.33 16.22 -21.77
C HIS A 41 -0.11 15.63 -20.35
N TYR A 42 1.00 14.93 -20.11
CA TYR A 42 1.36 14.46 -18.77
C TYR A 42 1.53 15.64 -17.79
N LEU A 43 2.26 16.69 -18.17
CA LEU A 43 2.43 17.87 -17.31
C LEU A 43 1.11 18.57 -17.02
N GLN A 44 0.22 18.69 -18.01
CA GLN A 44 -1.11 19.26 -17.81
C GLN A 44 -1.94 18.40 -16.85
N ARG A 45 -1.90 17.06 -17.01
CA ARG A 45 -2.62 16.14 -16.13
C ARG A 45 -2.04 16.14 -14.71
N ALA A 46 -0.72 16.26 -14.56
CA ALA A 46 -0.06 16.43 -13.27
C ALA A 46 -0.59 17.66 -12.50
N VAL A 47 -0.76 18.80 -13.17
CA VAL A 47 -1.35 19.99 -12.56
C VAL A 47 -2.79 19.74 -12.13
N VAL A 48 -3.60 19.07 -12.97
CA VAL A 48 -4.98 18.72 -12.63
C VAL A 48 -5.04 17.76 -11.44
N HIS A 49 -4.18 16.72 -11.39
CA HIS A 49 -4.09 15.82 -10.25
C HIS A 49 -3.72 16.56 -8.96
N SER A 50 -2.76 17.50 -9.03
CA SER A 50 -2.40 18.34 -7.88
C SER A 50 -3.58 19.16 -7.38
N ASN A 51 -4.34 19.78 -8.28
CA ASN A 51 -5.53 20.59 -7.94
C ASN A 51 -6.69 19.73 -7.39
N LEU A 52 -6.81 18.47 -7.81
CA LEU A 52 -7.75 17.49 -7.26
C LEU A 52 -7.33 16.97 -5.86
N GLY A 53 -6.13 17.35 -5.38
CA GLY A 53 -5.60 16.89 -4.09
C GLY A 53 -4.95 15.51 -4.14
N TYR A 54 -4.43 15.09 -5.30
CA TYR A 54 -3.66 13.86 -5.52
C TYR A 54 -2.20 14.17 -5.91
N PRO A 55 -1.39 14.66 -4.96
CA PRO A 55 0.00 15.00 -5.24
C PRO A 55 0.86 13.79 -5.65
N ASP A 56 0.53 12.59 -5.19
CA ASP A 56 1.16 11.34 -5.61
C ASP A 56 1.00 11.09 -7.11
N LEU A 57 -0.22 11.23 -7.63
CA LEU A 57 -0.49 11.08 -9.06
C LEU A 57 0.14 12.20 -9.88
N ALA A 58 0.17 13.42 -9.35
CA ALA A 58 0.86 14.55 -9.97
C ALA A 58 2.37 14.29 -10.08
N ALA A 59 3.00 13.73 -9.04
CA ALA A 59 4.41 13.33 -9.08
C ALA A 59 4.65 12.24 -10.13
N GLY A 60 3.75 11.27 -10.25
CA GLY A 60 3.87 10.18 -11.23
C GLY A 60 3.75 10.64 -12.68
N ASP A 61 2.80 11.51 -12.99
CA ASP A 61 2.67 12.09 -14.33
C ASP A 61 3.88 12.98 -14.68
N ALA A 62 4.32 13.80 -13.74
CA ALA A 62 5.51 14.62 -13.94
C ALA A 62 6.79 13.78 -14.10
N TYR A 63 6.85 12.60 -13.47
CA TYR A 63 7.96 11.67 -13.65
C TYR A 63 7.95 11.01 -15.03
N ARG A 64 6.79 10.54 -15.53
CA ARG A 64 6.67 10.07 -16.93
C ARG A 64 7.06 11.16 -17.92
N ALA A 65 6.61 12.40 -17.69
CA ALA A 65 7.02 13.54 -18.52
C ALA A 65 8.54 13.78 -18.47
N LEU A 66 9.16 13.61 -17.29
CA LEU A 66 10.61 13.76 -17.13
C LEU A 66 11.39 12.72 -17.93
N LEU A 67 10.96 11.46 -17.89
CA LEU A 67 11.55 10.38 -18.71
C LEU A 67 11.43 10.71 -20.19
N LEU A 68 10.28 11.22 -20.66
CA LEU A 68 10.12 11.64 -22.06
C LEU A 68 10.99 12.83 -22.43
N THR A 69 11.36 13.71 -21.48
CA THR A 69 12.35 14.76 -21.79
C THR A 69 13.74 14.20 -22.08
N ASP A 70 14.09 13.09 -21.42
CA ASP A 70 15.35 12.39 -21.68
C ASP A 70 15.32 11.64 -23.02
N GLU A 71 14.17 11.05 -23.39
CA GLU A 71 13.94 10.47 -24.72
C GLU A 71 14.14 11.50 -25.83
N VAL A 72 13.53 12.69 -25.71
CA VAL A 72 13.69 13.79 -26.72
C VAL A 72 15.14 14.23 -26.87
N ARG A 73 15.93 14.18 -25.79
CA ARG A 73 17.32 14.69 -25.77
C ARG A 73 18.36 13.67 -26.24
N ASN A 74 18.02 12.39 -26.33
CA ASN A 74 18.95 11.30 -26.60
C ASN A 74 18.44 10.44 -27.76
N GLU A 75 18.99 10.66 -28.97
CA GLU A 75 18.63 9.94 -30.20
C GLU A 75 18.80 8.41 -30.12
N GLY A 76 19.51 7.89 -29.14
CA GLY A 76 19.72 6.45 -28.95
C GLY A 76 18.71 5.79 -27.99
N PHE A 77 17.76 6.53 -27.46
CA PHE A 77 16.73 6.00 -26.58
C PHE A 77 15.58 5.40 -27.37
N GLU A 78 14.89 4.46 -26.75
CA GLU A 78 13.89 3.59 -27.41
C GLU A 78 12.72 4.37 -28.01
N TYR A 79 12.25 5.41 -27.31
CA TYR A 79 11.07 6.18 -27.72
C TYR A 79 11.40 7.59 -28.24
N HIS A 80 12.66 7.81 -28.67
CA HIS A 80 13.12 9.12 -29.15
C HIS A 80 12.23 9.68 -30.27
N ASP A 81 12.04 8.92 -31.34
CA ASP A 81 11.28 9.38 -32.51
C ASP A 81 9.83 9.70 -32.14
N GLN A 82 9.18 8.84 -31.35
CA GLN A 82 7.80 9.03 -30.91
C GLN A 82 7.65 10.27 -30.01
N ALA A 83 8.62 10.50 -29.10
CA ALA A 83 8.61 11.65 -28.20
C ALA A 83 8.86 12.97 -28.96
N VAL A 84 9.72 12.96 -29.99
CA VAL A 84 9.95 14.11 -30.88
C VAL A 84 8.71 14.39 -31.72
N ASP A 85 8.12 13.38 -32.35
CA ASP A 85 6.91 13.52 -33.18
C ASP A 85 5.74 14.10 -32.35
N ALA A 86 5.60 13.69 -31.08
CA ALA A 86 4.57 14.23 -30.18
C ALA A 86 4.76 15.72 -29.86
N LEU A 87 5.96 16.27 -30.06
CA LEU A 87 6.25 17.69 -29.86
C LEU A 87 6.13 18.55 -31.14
N GLU A 88 5.96 17.93 -32.33
CA GLU A 88 5.86 18.66 -33.60
C GLU A 88 4.82 19.80 -33.58
N PRO A 89 3.60 19.64 -33.01
CA PRO A 89 2.62 20.72 -32.95
C PRO A 89 3.07 21.96 -32.18
N TYR A 90 4.06 21.83 -31.30
CA TYR A 90 4.54 22.91 -30.44
C TYR A 90 5.83 23.58 -30.95
N SER A 91 6.51 22.98 -31.93
CA SER A 91 7.76 23.51 -32.49
C SER A 91 7.54 24.64 -33.50
N SER A 92 6.35 24.68 -34.12
CA SER A 92 6.07 25.58 -35.24
C SER A 92 5.71 27.02 -34.84
N SER A 93 5.41 27.26 -33.55
CA SER A 93 5.04 28.57 -33.05
C SER A 93 5.27 28.71 -31.52
N PRO A 94 6.11 29.65 -31.07
CA PRO A 94 6.32 29.92 -29.64
C PRO A 94 5.05 30.30 -28.88
N SER A 95 4.06 30.84 -29.61
CA SER A 95 2.74 31.18 -29.04
C SER A 95 1.84 29.94 -28.83
N ALA A 96 2.21 28.78 -29.37
CA ALA A 96 1.47 27.54 -29.22
C ALA A 96 1.84 26.76 -27.93
N LEU A 97 2.91 27.17 -27.21
CA LEU A 97 3.26 26.50 -25.97
C LEU A 97 2.17 26.65 -24.92
N PRO A 98 1.74 25.52 -24.31
CA PRO A 98 0.78 25.54 -23.22
C PRO A 98 1.25 26.38 -22.04
N GLU A 99 0.30 26.93 -21.28
CA GLU A 99 0.55 27.74 -20.10
C GLU A 99 1.46 27.03 -19.09
N VAL A 100 1.32 25.70 -18.95
CA VAL A 100 2.13 24.86 -18.07
C VAL A 100 3.64 25.00 -18.27
N LEU A 101 4.09 25.29 -19.51
CA LEU A 101 5.49 25.55 -19.83
C LEU A 101 5.85 27.05 -19.82
N ARG A 102 4.88 27.95 -20.06
CA ARG A 102 5.15 29.39 -20.13
C ARG A 102 5.62 29.97 -18.81
N HIS A 103 5.10 29.49 -17.68
CA HIS A 103 5.54 29.90 -16.34
C HIS A 103 7.01 29.55 -16.07
N GLY A 104 7.50 28.44 -16.58
CA GLY A 104 8.92 28.06 -16.46
C GLY A 104 9.87 28.88 -17.36
N ALA A 105 9.41 29.29 -18.54
CA ALA A 105 10.21 30.04 -19.52
C ALA A 105 10.43 31.51 -19.14
N LEU A 106 9.45 32.14 -18.49
CA LEU A 106 9.54 33.56 -18.09
C LEU A 106 10.62 33.83 -17.03
N GLN A 107 11.04 32.84 -16.26
CA GLN A 107 12.07 33.00 -15.23
C GLN A 107 13.51 32.84 -15.73
N GLN A 108 13.71 32.23 -16.90
CA GLN A 108 15.05 32.10 -17.50
C GLN A 108 15.56 33.39 -18.21
N GLY A 109 14.67 34.35 -18.48
CA GLY A 109 14.94 35.53 -19.31
C GLY A 109 15.28 36.84 -18.60
N SER A 110 15.51 36.88 -17.28
CA SER A 110 15.73 38.16 -16.56
C SER A 110 17.21 38.61 -16.47
N GLY A 111 18.09 38.07 -17.27
CA GLY A 111 19.51 38.49 -17.32
C GLY A 111 19.93 38.89 -18.73
N ASP A 112 19.41 39.95 -19.29
CA ASP A 112 20.00 40.89 -20.26
C ASP A 112 18.90 41.60 -21.06
N MET A 113 18.34 42.61 -20.47
CA MET A 113 17.54 43.62 -21.19
C MET A 113 18.46 44.53 -22.01
N VAL A 114 18.99 44.02 -23.13
CA VAL A 114 19.55 44.89 -24.18
C VAL A 114 19.09 44.38 -25.55
N ASN A 115 18.26 45.19 -26.18
CA ASN A 115 17.64 45.05 -27.50
C ASN A 115 16.28 44.33 -27.57
N GLY A 116 15.25 45.09 -27.55
CA GLY A 116 13.96 45.25 -28.22
C GLY A 116 13.25 44.04 -28.89
N HIS A 117 13.60 42.79 -28.62
CA HIS A 117 12.82 41.61 -29.02
C HIS A 117 12.27 40.96 -27.76
N GLY A 118 10.95 40.79 -27.67
CA GLY A 118 10.33 40.03 -26.61
C GLY A 118 10.90 38.60 -26.55
N PRO A 119 10.77 37.88 -25.42
CA PRO A 119 11.31 36.53 -25.31
C PRO A 119 10.78 35.67 -26.44
N GLN A 120 11.67 35.24 -27.33
CA GLN A 120 11.37 34.22 -28.33
C GLN A 120 11.17 32.92 -27.57
N GLY A 121 10.08 32.17 -27.87
CA GLY A 121 9.87 30.85 -27.31
C GLY A 121 10.91 29.84 -27.84
N PRO A 122 10.96 28.63 -27.27
CA PRO A 122 11.91 27.62 -27.71
C PRO A 122 11.74 27.30 -29.20
N GLU A 123 12.87 27.31 -29.92
CA GLU A 123 12.91 27.11 -31.37
C GLU A 123 13.18 25.66 -31.76
N SER A 124 13.54 24.79 -30.78
CA SER A 124 13.85 23.38 -31.02
C SER A 124 13.18 22.46 -30.01
N TYR A 125 12.98 21.18 -30.39
CA TYR A 125 12.46 20.14 -29.47
C TYR A 125 13.32 19.99 -28.22
N GLN A 126 14.65 20.12 -28.35
CA GLN A 126 15.60 20.03 -27.25
C GLN A 126 15.43 21.17 -26.24
N GLU A 127 15.12 22.38 -26.73
CA GLU A 127 14.81 23.53 -25.85
C GLU A 127 13.47 23.34 -25.15
N ILE A 128 12.44 22.81 -25.85
CA ILE A 128 11.16 22.46 -25.25
C ILE A 128 11.37 21.43 -24.14
N ALA A 129 12.14 20.36 -24.42
CA ALA A 129 12.45 19.31 -23.45
C ALA A 129 13.25 19.87 -22.25
N ALA A 130 14.18 20.81 -22.46
CA ALA A 130 14.95 21.45 -21.39
C ALA A 130 14.04 22.27 -20.46
N VAL A 131 13.12 23.07 -21.00
CA VAL A 131 12.14 23.82 -20.21
C VAL A 131 11.19 22.88 -19.49
N ALA A 132 10.71 21.85 -20.18
CA ALA A 132 9.81 20.84 -19.62
C ALA A 132 10.47 20.06 -18.47
N SER A 133 11.75 19.70 -18.57
CA SER A 133 12.46 18.98 -17.50
C SER A 133 12.52 19.80 -16.20
N VAL A 134 12.77 21.11 -16.30
CA VAL A 134 12.73 22.00 -15.12
C VAL A 134 11.32 22.04 -14.53
N ARG A 135 10.29 22.09 -15.38
CA ARG A 135 8.88 22.05 -14.92
C ARG A 135 8.54 20.73 -14.25
N CYS A 136 9.02 19.60 -14.79
CA CYS A 136 8.88 18.29 -14.14
C CYS A 136 9.49 18.31 -12.73
N TYR A 137 10.71 18.80 -12.56
CA TYR A 137 11.36 18.90 -11.25
C TYR A 137 10.59 19.79 -10.28
N GLN A 138 9.99 20.89 -10.73
CA GLN A 138 9.14 21.75 -9.90
C GLN A 138 7.92 20.98 -9.39
N ILE A 139 7.20 20.30 -10.29
CA ILE A 139 5.98 19.56 -9.94
C ILE A 139 6.33 18.37 -9.03
N ILE A 140 7.35 17.57 -9.37
CA ILE A 140 7.75 16.40 -8.58
C ILE A 140 8.15 16.85 -7.17
N SER A 141 9.06 17.82 -7.04
CA SER A 141 9.55 18.23 -5.73
C SER A 141 8.47 18.82 -4.83
N LEU A 142 7.57 19.64 -5.41
CA LEU A 142 6.43 20.19 -4.66
C LEU A 142 5.42 19.10 -4.27
N SER A 143 5.08 18.20 -5.18
CA SER A 143 4.16 17.11 -4.94
C SER A 143 4.67 16.16 -3.85
N LEU A 144 5.95 15.80 -3.89
CA LEU A 144 6.59 14.98 -2.86
C LEU A 144 6.68 15.68 -1.50
N LEU A 145 6.91 16.99 -1.50
CA LEU A 145 6.81 17.80 -0.27
C LEU A 145 5.39 17.73 0.30
N LEU A 146 4.35 17.85 -0.53
CA LEU A 146 2.94 17.74 -0.10
C LEU A 146 2.60 16.35 0.43
N CYS A 147 3.16 15.29 -0.15
CA CYS A 147 3.05 13.93 0.40
C CYS A 147 3.85 13.75 1.69
N GLY A 148 4.87 14.56 1.94
CA GLY A 148 5.77 14.43 3.10
C GLY A 148 6.98 13.52 2.84
N CYS A 149 7.26 13.12 1.59
CA CYS A 149 8.45 12.37 1.15
C CYS A 149 9.64 13.32 1.01
N LEU A 150 10.18 13.79 2.13
CA LEU A 150 11.13 14.90 2.14
C LEU A 150 12.47 14.57 1.50
N SER A 151 12.95 13.33 1.62
CA SER A 151 14.21 12.86 1.02
C SER A 151 14.13 12.92 -0.51
N SER A 152 13.13 12.27 -1.10
CA SER A 152 12.90 12.31 -2.55
C SER A 152 12.56 13.72 -3.03
N ALA A 153 11.75 14.49 -2.29
CA ALA A 153 11.45 15.89 -2.61
C ALA A 153 12.73 16.74 -2.72
N HIS A 154 13.65 16.59 -1.77
CA HIS A 154 14.94 17.28 -1.78
C HIS A 154 15.79 16.85 -2.97
N THR A 155 15.90 15.56 -3.24
CA THR A 155 16.69 15.02 -4.33
C THR A 155 16.25 15.57 -5.68
N TYR A 156 14.94 15.55 -5.98
CA TYR A 156 14.41 16.09 -7.24
C TYR A 156 14.51 17.62 -7.31
N CYS A 157 14.38 18.31 -6.18
CA CYS A 157 14.58 19.75 -6.10
C CYS A 157 16.03 20.14 -6.45
N GLU A 158 17.03 19.45 -5.91
CA GLU A 158 18.46 19.70 -6.24
C GLU A 158 18.79 19.36 -7.70
N ARG A 159 18.21 18.29 -8.27
CA ARG A 159 18.35 18.01 -9.72
C ARG A 159 17.79 19.15 -10.56
N GLY A 160 16.63 19.69 -10.19
CA GLY A 160 16.04 20.85 -10.86
C GLY A 160 16.88 22.12 -10.72
N LEU A 161 17.47 22.37 -9.54
CA LEU A 161 18.38 23.50 -9.32
C LEU A 161 19.71 23.32 -10.05
N ALA A 162 20.18 22.10 -10.25
CA ALA A 162 21.36 21.86 -11.10
C ALA A 162 21.08 22.24 -12.57
N ALA A 163 19.85 21.99 -13.06
CA ALA A 163 19.41 22.38 -14.40
C ALA A 163 19.11 23.91 -14.50
N SER A 164 18.56 24.50 -13.43
CA SER A 164 18.18 25.91 -13.39
C SER A 164 18.49 26.54 -12.01
N PRO A 165 19.75 26.99 -11.76
CA PRO A 165 20.21 27.37 -10.42
C PRO A 165 19.48 28.56 -9.78
N HIS A 166 18.86 29.41 -10.59
CA HIS A 166 18.16 30.63 -10.14
C HIS A 166 16.63 30.49 -10.17
N ASN A 167 16.11 29.29 -10.37
CA ASN A 167 14.66 29.04 -10.38
C ASN A 167 14.05 29.29 -9.00
N GLN A 168 13.25 30.36 -8.90
CA GLN A 168 12.71 30.82 -7.62
C GLN A 168 11.73 29.83 -6.99
N GLU A 169 10.95 29.12 -7.79
CA GLU A 169 10.00 28.11 -7.28
C GLU A 169 10.74 26.94 -6.62
N LEU A 170 11.80 26.42 -7.26
CA LEU A 170 12.64 25.37 -6.69
C LEU A 170 13.38 25.83 -5.43
N LEU A 171 13.92 27.08 -5.42
CA LEU A 171 14.54 27.65 -4.22
C LEU A 171 13.57 27.77 -3.06
N ASN A 172 12.33 28.19 -3.34
CA ASN A 172 11.27 28.25 -2.34
C ASN A 172 10.89 26.85 -1.84
N THR A 173 10.70 25.89 -2.74
CA THR A 173 10.38 24.48 -2.41
C THR A 173 11.48 23.88 -1.54
N ARG A 174 12.76 24.06 -1.87
CA ARG A 174 13.89 23.63 -1.04
C ARG A 174 13.82 24.22 0.38
N SER A 175 13.54 25.51 0.48
CA SER A 175 13.42 26.19 1.78
C SER A 175 12.28 25.59 2.62
N HIS A 176 11.15 25.25 1.99
CA HIS A 176 10.02 24.60 2.66
C HIS A 176 10.36 23.17 3.08
N ILE A 177 11.00 22.35 2.23
CA ILE A 177 11.46 21.00 2.56
C ILE A 177 12.33 21.04 3.82
N LEU A 178 13.34 21.92 3.86
CA LEU A 178 14.22 22.06 5.02
C LEU A 178 13.48 22.58 6.27
N THR A 179 12.46 23.41 6.10
CA THR A 179 11.65 23.92 7.22
C THR A 179 10.80 22.81 7.83
N VAL A 180 10.14 22.00 7.01
CA VAL A 180 9.37 20.84 7.46
C VAL A 180 10.31 19.79 8.07
N GLY A 181 11.49 19.57 7.46
CA GLY A 181 12.54 18.68 7.97
C GLY A 181 13.01 19.06 9.38
N ARG A 182 13.23 20.37 9.64
CA ARG A 182 13.55 20.85 11.00
C ARG A 182 12.47 20.49 12.02
N GLY A 183 11.21 20.69 11.64
CA GLY A 183 10.08 20.35 12.51
C GLY A 183 10.00 18.87 12.81
N ARG A 184 10.16 18.02 11.80
CA ARG A 184 10.08 16.56 11.95
C ARG A 184 11.27 15.95 12.69
N LEU A 185 12.48 16.42 12.41
CA LEU A 185 13.71 15.93 13.05
C LEU A 185 14.01 16.63 14.38
N GLN A 186 13.20 17.61 14.76
CA GLN A 186 13.38 18.41 15.99
C GLN A 186 14.80 18.98 16.12
N THR A 187 15.40 19.42 15.01
CA THR A 187 16.75 19.96 14.94
C THR A 187 16.79 21.28 14.19
N GLN A 188 17.78 22.15 14.50
CA GLN A 188 18.02 23.39 13.74
C GLN A 188 18.84 23.12 12.49
N ASP A 189 19.80 22.19 12.56
CA ASP A 189 20.62 21.77 11.43
C ASP A 189 20.04 20.45 10.88
N VAL A 190 19.51 20.53 9.67
CA VAL A 190 18.93 19.37 8.99
C VAL A 190 20.04 18.58 8.30
N ASP A 191 20.29 17.39 8.79
CA ASP A 191 21.02 16.38 8.02
C ASP A 191 20.10 15.86 6.91
N VAL A 192 20.43 16.19 5.67
CA VAL A 192 19.65 15.81 4.49
C VAL A 192 19.53 14.28 4.35
N GLY A 193 20.56 13.53 4.77
CA GLY A 193 20.56 12.07 4.74
C GLY A 193 19.56 11.44 5.74
N ARG A 194 19.02 12.22 6.67
CA ARG A 194 18.01 11.77 7.64
C ARG A 194 16.59 12.25 7.32
N LEU A 195 16.39 12.92 6.20
CA LEU A 195 15.05 13.33 5.77
C LEU A 195 14.18 12.10 5.52
N PRO A 196 12.89 12.11 5.97
CA PRO A 196 11.99 10.99 5.76
C PRO A 196 11.78 10.68 4.27
N GLU A 197 11.91 9.42 3.89
CA GLU A 197 11.53 8.91 2.55
C GLU A 197 10.04 8.65 2.44
N TRP A 198 9.40 8.28 3.55
CA TRP A 198 7.98 7.96 3.60
C TRP A 198 7.13 9.16 3.98
N GLY A 199 6.03 9.31 3.25
CA GLY A 199 4.97 10.27 3.50
C GLY A 199 3.60 9.61 3.42
N HIS A 200 2.56 10.39 3.05
CA HIS A 200 1.18 9.92 3.07
C HIS A 200 0.40 10.47 1.89
N VAL A 201 -0.58 9.68 1.44
CA VAL A 201 -1.53 10.03 0.38
C VAL A 201 -2.96 9.73 0.81
N ARG A 202 -3.94 10.21 0.08
CA ARG A 202 -5.36 9.97 0.36
C ARG A 202 -5.69 8.48 0.28
N ARG A 203 -6.46 8.03 1.25
CA ARG A 203 -6.91 6.65 1.40
C ARG A 203 -8.35 6.52 0.92
N GLU A 204 -8.57 6.52 -0.39
CA GLU A 204 -9.91 6.40 -0.95
C GLU A 204 -9.90 5.66 -2.28
N VAL A 205 -11.07 5.17 -2.68
CA VAL A 205 -11.28 4.72 -4.05
C VAL A 205 -11.31 5.94 -4.96
N TYR A 206 -10.46 5.97 -5.99
CA TYR A 206 -10.40 7.09 -6.91
C TYR A 206 -11.75 7.29 -7.62
N PRO A 207 -12.24 8.53 -7.79
CA PRO A 207 -13.56 8.80 -8.39
C PRO A 207 -13.76 8.25 -9.80
N TRP A 208 -12.68 8.04 -10.54
CA TRP A 208 -12.66 7.46 -11.89
C TRP A 208 -12.39 5.96 -11.93
N ASN A 209 -12.30 5.29 -10.76
CA ASN A 209 -12.12 3.86 -10.70
C ASN A 209 -13.45 3.13 -10.92
N HIS A 210 -13.71 2.71 -12.14
CA HIS A 210 -14.90 1.94 -12.52
C HIS A 210 -14.70 0.43 -12.41
N HIS A 211 -13.56 -0.04 -11.90
CA HIS A 211 -13.25 -1.46 -11.76
C HIS A 211 -13.73 -2.07 -10.43
N GLU A 212 -14.08 -1.24 -9.44
CA GLU A 212 -14.59 -1.76 -8.17
C GLU A 212 -16.01 -2.31 -8.37
N PRO A 213 -16.24 -3.61 -8.06
CA PRO A 213 -17.56 -4.20 -8.19
C PRO A 213 -18.48 -3.74 -7.04
N ASP A 214 -19.79 -3.69 -7.30
CA ASP A 214 -20.74 -3.75 -6.21
C ASP A 214 -20.66 -5.14 -5.57
N ARG A 215 -19.94 -5.24 -4.44
CA ARG A 215 -19.61 -6.47 -3.74
C ARG A 215 -20.85 -7.18 -3.19
N PHE A 216 -21.90 -6.44 -2.87
CA PHE A 216 -23.15 -6.95 -2.29
C PHE A 216 -24.19 -7.31 -3.34
N SER A 217 -23.95 -7.02 -4.62
CA SER A 217 -24.87 -7.38 -5.70
C SER A 217 -25.02 -8.90 -5.82
N GLY A 218 -26.23 -9.35 -6.24
CA GLY A 218 -26.48 -10.77 -6.51
C GLY A 218 -25.52 -11.38 -7.54
N LYS A 219 -25.03 -10.58 -8.49
CA LYS A 219 -24.03 -11.01 -9.49
C LYS A 219 -22.68 -11.31 -8.83
N SER A 220 -22.21 -10.44 -7.94
CA SER A 220 -20.96 -10.63 -7.21
C SER A 220 -21.04 -11.82 -6.26
N LEU A 221 -22.13 -11.94 -5.49
CA LEU A 221 -22.34 -13.08 -4.60
C LEU A 221 -22.41 -14.41 -5.37
N SER A 222 -23.09 -14.44 -6.51
CA SER A 222 -23.16 -15.65 -7.35
C SER A 222 -21.79 -16.04 -7.91
N PHE A 223 -20.97 -15.07 -8.31
CA PHE A 223 -19.61 -15.29 -8.75
C PHE A 223 -18.74 -15.86 -7.61
N LEU A 224 -18.70 -15.20 -6.48
CA LEU A 224 -17.90 -15.61 -5.32
C LEU A 224 -18.28 -17.00 -4.83
N ASN A 225 -19.58 -17.33 -4.79
CA ASN A 225 -20.06 -18.65 -4.39
C ASN A 225 -19.68 -19.74 -5.39
N ARG A 226 -19.65 -19.45 -6.67
CA ARG A 226 -19.19 -20.42 -7.67
C ARG A 226 -17.70 -20.73 -7.51
N GLU A 227 -16.86 -19.70 -7.33
CA GLU A 227 -15.41 -19.87 -7.14
C GLU A 227 -15.12 -20.58 -5.80
N LEU A 228 -15.81 -20.20 -4.71
CA LEU A 228 -15.64 -20.80 -3.39
C LEU A 228 -15.98 -22.28 -3.37
N ALA A 229 -16.92 -22.75 -4.19
CA ALA A 229 -17.45 -24.11 -4.14
C ALA A 229 -16.38 -25.20 -4.27
N SER A 230 -15.29 -24.95 -5.01
CA SER A 230 -14.19 -25.90 -5.18
C SER A 230 -13.25 -25.96 -3.98
N MET A 231 -13.15 -24.89 -3.20
CA MET A 231 -12.20 -24.72 -2.09
C MET A 231 -12.86 -24.94 -0.73
N ALA A 232 -14.15 -24.62 -0.62
CA ALA A 232 -14.95 -24.73 0.60
C ALA A 232 -16.37 -25.22 0.27
N PRO A 233 -16.56 -26.49 -0.10
CA PRO A 233 -17.84 -27.00 -0.63
C PRO A 233 -19.00 -26.91 0.37
N LYS A 234 -18.72 -26.89 1.67
CA LYS A 234 -19.71 -26.74 2.74
C LYS A 234 -20.03 -25.29 3.12
N CYS A 235 -19.43 -24.31 2.42
CA CYS A 235 -19.55 -22.89 2.74
C CYS A 235 -20.17 -22.09 1.60
N GLU A 236 -20.63 -20.89 1.94
CA GLU A 236 -21.11 -19.89 0.99
C GLU A 236 -20.76 -18.48 1.48
N VAL A 237 -20.60 -17.54 0.53
CA VAL A 237 -20.44 -16.11 0.81
C VAL A 237 -21.81 -15.47 0.93
N ARG A 238 -22.02 -14.73 2.00
CA ARG A 238 -23.22 -13.92 2.25
C ARG A 238 -22.82 -12.52 2.71
N VAL A 239 -23.80 -11.63 2.77
CA VAL A 239 -23.67 -10.35 3.49
C VAL A 239 -23.80 -10.63 4.99
N SER A 240 -22.83 -10.17 5.76
CA SER A 240 -22.79 -10.22 7.22
C SER A 240 -23.01 -8.82 7.79
N GLU A 241 -23.64 -8.74 8.96
CA GLU A 241 -23.73 -7.52 9.76
C GLU A 241 -22.72 -7.58 10.89
N LEU A 242 -21.73 -6.70 10.85
CA LEU A 242 -20.68 -6.63 11.86
C LEU A 242 -20.75 -5.32 12.65
N PRO A 243 -20.35 -5.33 13.93
CA PRO A 243 -20.18 -4.09 14.68
C PRO A 243 -19.19 -3.16 13.97
N VAL A 244 -19.54 -1.86 13.90
CA VAL A 244 -18.60 -0.84 13.43
C VAL A 244 -17.42 -0.79 14.38
N LEU A 245 -16.21 -0.71 13.84
CA LEU A 245 -14.99 -0.55 14.61
C LEU A 245 -14.96 0.86 15.24
N LEU A 246 -14.44 0.95 16.45
CA LEU A 246 -14.27 2.22 17.15
C LEU A 246 -12.81 2.67 17.09
N ASP A 247 -12.61 3.98 17.10
CA ASP A 247 -11.28 4.54 17.30
C ASP A 247 -10.77 4.23 18.72
N SER A 248 -9.46 4.10 18.87
CA SER A 248 -8.82 3.83 20.15
C SER A 248 -9.11 4.89 21.24
N ALA A 249 -9.49 6.10 20.81
CA ALA A 249 -9.86 7.22 21.69
C ALA A 249 -11.36 7.24 22.06
N SER A 250 -12.20 6.41 21.43
CA SER A 250 -13.64 6.40 21.68
C SER A 250 -13.97 5.63 22.94
N ASN A 251 -14.79 6.24 23.83
CA ASN A 251 -15.31 5.55 24.99
C ASN A 251 -16.42 4.59 24.58
N THR A 252 -16.30 3.32 24.91
CA THR A 252 -17.31 2.29 24.64
C THR A 252 -18.63 2.53 25.36
N ASP A 253 -18.61 3.32 26.44
CA ASP A 253 -19.77 3.63 27.27
C ASP A 253 -20.72 4.67 26.63
N ASP A 254 -20.29 5.35 25.57
CA ASP A 254 -21.09 6.37 24.88
C ASP A 254 -22.14 5.78 23.93
N TYR A 255 -22.14 4.45 23.73
CA TYR A 255 -23.06 3.80 22.78
C TYR A 255 -24.04 2.84 23.49
N GLU A 256 -25.29 3.25 23.65
CA GLU A 256 -26.39 2.35 24.06
C GLU A 256 -26.63 1.22 23.04
N ILE A 257 -26.42 1.51 21.74
CA ILE A 257 -26.53 0.57 20.62
C ILE A 257 -25.29 0.72 19.75
N ILE A 258 -24.51 -0.34 19.59
CA ILE A 258 -23.37 -0.34 18.70
C ILE A 258 -23.87 -0.37 17.26
N PRO A 259 -23.53 0.63 16.42
CA PRO A 259 -23.89 0.61 15.03
C PRO A 259 -23.26 -0.58 14.31
N THR A 260 -23.96 -1.12 13.30
CA THR A 260 -23.46 -2.22 12.46
C THR A 260 -23.19 -1.72 11.05
N CYS A 261 -22.29 -2.39 10.34
CA CYS A 261 -22.03 -2.21 8.92
C CYS A 261 -22.15 -3.55 8.18
N HIS A 262 -22.45 -3.47 6.89
CA HIS A 262 -22.48 -4.63 6.03
C HIS A 262 -21.06 -4.98 5.55
N GLN A 263 -20.71 -6.25 5.66
CA GLN A 263 -19.50 -6.84 5.10
C GLN A 263 -19.84 -8.17 4.41
N LEU A 264 -18.92 -8.67 3.57
CA LEU A 264 -19.01 -10.04 3.12
C LEU A 264 -18.49 -10.96 4.22
N GLY A 265 -19.13 -12.12 4.38
CA GLY A 265 -18.71 -13.17 5.31
C GLY A 265 -18.88 -14.55 4.68
N VAL A 266 -18.15 -15.53 5.21
CA VAL A 266 -18.27 -16.93 4.81
C VAL A 266 -19.15 -17.64 5.82
N PHE A 267 -20.14 -18.39 5.38
CA PHE A 267 -21.13 -19.07 6.22
C PHE A 267 -21.20 -20.58 5.92
N ALA A 268 -21.37 -21.38 6.94
CA ALA A 268 -21.58 -22.82 6.79
C ALA A 268 -22.99 -23.11 6.22
N LYS A 269 -23.06 -23.85 5.11
CA LYS A 269 -24.35 -24.35 4.55
C LYS A 269 -24.90 -25.58 5.29
N GLU A 270 -24.01 -26.36 5.89
CA GLU A 270 -24.29 -27.55 6.64
C GLU A 270 -23.39 -27.66 7.87
N ASP A 271 -23.66 -28.59 8.78
CA ASP A 271 -22.82 -28.78 9.96
C ASP A 271 -21.41 -29.24 9.55
N ILE A 272 -20.39 -28.60 10.17
CA ILE A 272 -18.97 -28.91 10.00
C ILE A 272 -18.46 -29.45 11.33
N ALA A 273 -17.92 -30.66 11.30
CA ALA A 273 -17.45 -31.34 12.50
C ALA A 273 -16.16 -30.71 13.05
N PRO A 274 -15.87 -30.83 14.36
CA PRO A 274 -14.57 -30.45 14.92
C PRO A 274 -13.40 -31.10 14.15
N GLY A 275 -12.34 -30.33 13.83
CA GLY A 275 -11.19 -30.80 13.07
C GLY A 275 -11.43 -30.95 11.55
N GLU A 276 -12.65 -30.76 11.08
CA GLU A 276 -12.94 -30.85 9.63
C GLU A 276 -12.44 -29.62 8.88
N THR A 277 -11.87 -29.85 7.68
CA THR A 277 -11.41 -28.77 6.80
C THR A 277 -12.60 -27.93 6.30
N VAL A 278 -12.52 -26.62 6.50
CA VAL A 278 -13.49 -25.62 6.09
C VAL A 278 -13.12 -25.00 4.74
N LEU A 279 -11.86 -24.61 4.57
CA LEU A 279 -11.32 -23.99 3.35
C LEU A 279 -9.94 -24.58 3.05
N ASN A 280 -9.65 -24.80 1.77
CA ASN A 280 -8.31 -25.14 1.29
C ASN A 280 -8.04 -24.32 0.02
N GLU A 281 -7.41 -23.16 0.19
CA GLU A 281 -7.19 -22.18 -0.86
C GLU A 281 -5.72 -22.19 -1.32
N TYR A 282 -5.52 -22.22 -2.63
CA TYR A 282 -4.23 -22.07 -3.27
C TYR A 282 -4.19 -20.72 -3.97
N SER A 283 -3.14 -19.93 -3.74
CA SER A 283 -2.97 -18.64 -4.40
C SER A 283 -1.62 -18.55 -5.08
N LEU A 284 -1.63 -18.15 -6.35
CA LEU A 284 -0.44 -17.79 -7.11
C LEU A 284 -0.01 -16.35 -6.90
N LEU A 285 -0.86 -15.52 -6.30
CA LEU A 285 -0.46 -14.19 -5.86
C LEU A 285 0.35 -14.31 -4.58
N THR A 286 1.54 -14.87 -4.75
CA THR A 286 2.53 -15.19 -3.72
C THR A 286 3.88 -14.66 -4.17
N ALA A 287 4.66 -14.11 -3.26
CA ALA A 287 5.99 -13.60 -3.51
C ALA A 287 6.93 -13.89 -2.34
N ASN A 288 8.22 -14.04 -2.63
CA ASN A 288 9.27 -14.11 -1.61
C ASN A 288 10.35 -13.07 -1.91
N ASN A 289 10.97 -12.51 -0.88
CA ASN A 289 11.99 -11.48 -1.02
C ASN A 289 13.42 -11.98 -0.82
N ARG A 290 13.66 -13.29 -0.86
CA ARG A 290 14.98 -13.90 -0.70
C ARG A 290 15.52 -14.42 -2.03
N LEU A 291 16.73 -14.02 -2.40
CA LEU A 291 17.37 -14.43 -3.66
C LEU A 291 17.84 -15.89 -3.66
N LYS A 292 18.23 -16.40 -2.51
CA LYS A 292 18.94 -17.69 -2.42
C LYS A 292 18.24 -18.71 -1.53
N ASP A 293 17.03 -18.44 -1.10
CA ASP A 293 16.29 -19.41 -0.32
C ASP A 293 15.67 -20.50 -1.22
N GLN A 294 15.66 -21.72 -0.70
CA GLN A 294 15.09 -22.87 -1.38
C GLN A 294 13.56 -22.84 -1.28
N LEU A 295 12.94 -21.83 -1.87
CA LEU A 295 11.48 -21.61 -1.86
C LEU A 295 10.90 -21.82 -3.26
N CYS A 296 9.72 -22.42 -3.30
CA CYS A 296 8.93 -22.53 -4.51
C CYS A 296 8.50 -21.15 -4.99
N ASP A 297 8.76 -20.80 -6.24
CA ASP A 297 8.38 -19.50 -6.79
C ASP A 297 6.86 -19.30 -6.79
N ALA A 298 6.09 -20.36 -7.05
CA ALA A 298 4.64 -20.27 -7.15
C ALA A 298 3.92 -20.15 -5.79
N CYS A 299 4.30 -20.95 -4.78
CA CYS A 299 3.55 -21.06 -3.53
C CYS A 299 4.32 -20.65 -2.26
N GLY A 300 5.64 -20.34 -2.40
CA GLY A 300 6.47 -19.90 -1.28
C GLY A 300 6.82 -20.97 -0.25
N THR A 301 6.51 -22.25 -0.49
CA THR A 301 6.94 -23.36 0.38
C THR A 301 8.39 -23.73 0.13
N GLU A 302 9.04 -24.34 1.13
CA GLU A 302 10.35 -24.90 0.95
C GLU A 302 10.38 -25.96 -0.15
N LEU A 303 11.42 -25.94 -0.97
CA LEU A 303 11.61 -26.92 -2.03
C LEU A 303 11.94 -28.30 -1.43
N PRO A 304 11.40 -29.39 -1.98
CA PRO A 304 11.74 -30.72 -1.53
C PRO A 304 13.24 -30.99 -1.77
N PRO A 305 13.90 -31.79 -0.91
CA PRO A 305 15.31 -32.13 -1.12
C PRO A 305 15.49 -32.93 -2.43
N LEU A 306 16.59 -32.70 -3.13
CA LEU A 306 16.92 -33.38 -4.39
C LEU A 306 16.93 -34.92 -4.29
N SER A 307 17.06 -35.44 -3.08
CA SER A 307 17.03 -36.90 -2.80
C SER A 307 15.60 -37.44 -2.65
N ALA A 308 14.56 -36.59 -2.62
CA ALA A 308 13.19 -37.03 -2.58
C ALA A 308 12.79 -37.65 -3.93
N GLY A 309 11.92 -38.67 -3.91
CA GLY A 309 11.49 -39.36 -5.12
C GLY A 309 10.78 -38.49 -6.16
N ALA A 310 10.17 -37.37 -5.72
CA ALA A 310 9.70 -36.28 -6.56
C ALA A 310 10.51 -35.03 -6.14
N GLY A 311 11.55 -34.71 -6.88
CA GLY A 311 12.36 -33.50 -6.64
C GLY A 311 11.69 -32.22 -7.12
N PRO A 312 12.30 -31.06 -6.85
CA PRO A 312 11.84 -29.78 -7.38
C PRO A 312 11.89 -29.78 -8.92
N VAL A 313 11.02 -28.98 -9.52
CA VAL A 313 10.88 -28.82 -10.97
C VAL A 313 11.33 -27.43 -11.37
N SER A 314 12.26 -27.32 -12.32
CA SER A 314 12.70 -26.04 -12.89
C SER A 314 11.90 -25.70 -14.14
N CYS A 315 11.81 -24.41 -14.47
CA CYS A 315 11.36 -24.00 -15.80
C CYS A 315 12.31 -24.53 -16.88
N ASP A 316 11.78 -25.07 -17.96
CA ASP A 316 12.58 -25.64 -19.05
C ASP A 316 13.34 -24.56 -19.84
N ASP A 317 12.82 -23.34 -19.93
CA ASP A 317 13.38 -22.24 -20.69
C ASP A 317 14.45 -21.47 -19.89
N CYS A 318 14.07 -20.79 -18.80
CA CYS A 318 15.01 -19.97 -18.04
C CYS A 318 15.88 -20.75 -17.06
N GLN A 319 15.45 -21.93 -16.59
CA GLN A 319 16.11 -22.79 -15.60
C GLN A 319 16.41 -22.14 -14.23
N ASP A 320 16.17 -20.84 -14.09
CA ASP A 320 16.42 -20.07 -12.87
C ASP A 320 15.24 -20.14 -11.88
N THR A 321 14.02 -20.33 -12.40
CA THR A 321 12.81 -20.41 -11.60
C THR A 321 12.49 -21.86 -11.23
N VAL A 322 12.33 -22.13 -9.93
CA VAL A 322 12.16 -23.48 -9.40
C VAL A 322 10.86 -23.60 -8.60
N PHE A 323 10.19 -24.72 -8.77
CA PHE A 323 8.89 -25.05 -8.18
C PHE A 323 8.99 -26.31 -7.30
N CYS A 324 8.14 -26.42 -6.28
CA CYS A 324 8.17 -27.58 -5.38
C CYS A 324 7.70 -28.87 -6.04
N ASP A 325 6.84 -28.77 -7.04
CA ASP A 325 6.28 -29.91 -7.78
C ASP A 325 5.81 -29.49 -9.19
N GLN A 326 5.37 -30.48 -9.98
CA GLN A 326 4.84 -30.28 -11.32
C GLN A 326 3.56 -29.43 -11.33
N PHE A 327 2.70 -29.54 -10.28
CA PHE A 327 1.47 -28.74 -10.20
C PHE A 327 1.79 -27.26 -10.10
N CYS A 328 2.73 -26.85 -9.24
CA CYS A 328 3.16 -25.47 -9.11
C CYS A 328 3.82 -24.95 -10.39
N HIS A 329 4.65 -25.78 -11.06
CA HIS A 329 5.23 -25.47 -12.35
C HIS A 329 4.15 -25.19 -13.41
N ASP A 330 3.24 -26.14 -13.63
CA ASP A 330 2.20 -26.02 -14.67
C ASP A 330 1.28 -24.82 -14.42
N LYS A 331 0.92 -24.56 -13.16
CA LYS A 331 0.14 -23.40 -12.79
C LYS A 331 0.88 -22.07 -13.01
N ALA A 332 2.18 -22.03 -12.77
CA ALA A 332 3.00 -20.86 -13.06
C ALA A 332 3.07 -20.59 -14.57
N GLN A 333 3.31 -21.63 -15.36
CA GLN A 333 3.30 -21.52 -16.83
C GLN A 333 1.95 -21.08 -17.40
N GLU A 334 0.85 -21.59 -16.83
CA GLU A 334 -0.50 -21.23 -17.27
C GLU A 334 -0.88 -19.77 -16.95
N LEU A 335 -0.36 -19.17 -15.87
CA LEU A 335 -0.97 -17.97 -15.31
C LEU A 335 -0.07 -16.74 -15.22
N TYR A 336 1.27 -16.86 -15.15
CA TYR A 336 2.14 -15.68 -15.00
C TYR A 336 3.58 -15.83 -15.51
N HIS A 337 4.19 -17.02 -15.41
CA HIS A 337 5.64 -17.18 -15.62
C HIS A 337 6.11 -16.74 -17.01
N PRO A 338 5.41 -17.01 -18.10
CA PRO A 338 5.85 -16.59 -19.44
C PRO A 338 6.03 -15.07 -19.59
N ALA A 339 5.34 -14.26 -18.80
CA ALA A 339 5.50 -12.80 -18.83
C ALA A 339 6.83 -12.33 -18.21
N VAL A 340 7.47 -13.17 -17.36
CA VAL A 340 8.69 -12.84 -16.61
C VAL A 340 9.84 -13.83 -16.86
N CYS A 341 9.62 -14.85 -17.68
CA CYS A 341 10.62 -15.85 -18.02
C CYS A 341 11.82 -15.19 -18.69
N GLU A 342 13.04 -15.58 -18.28
CA GLU A 342 14.30 -14.99 -18.74
C GLU A 342 14.48 -13.49 -18.45
N LYS A 343 13.57 -12.89 -17.64
CA LYS A 343 13.62 -11.48 -17.25
C LYS A 343 13.91 -11.36 -15.76
N ASP A 344 14.85 -10.49 -15.43
CA ASP A 344 15.29 -10.26 -14.03
C ASP A 344 14.36 -9.22 -13.35
N VAL A 345 13.06 -9.51 -13.33
CA VAL A 345 12.04 -8.59 -12.84
C VAL A 345 12.03 -8.49 -11.33
N ASP A 346 12.15 -9.61 -10.64
CA ASP A 346 12.00 -9.68 -9.19
C ASP A 346 13.26 -9.29 -8.42
N ALA A 347 14.44 -9.34 -9.05
CA ALA A 347 15.71 -8.92 -8.44
C ALA A 347 15.70 -7.48 -7.92
N ILE A 348 14.85 -6.63 -8.50
CA ILE A 348 14.67 -5.22 -8.10
C ILE A 348 14.26 -5.04 -6.63
N ALA A 349 13.64 -6.05 -6.03
CA ALA A 349 13.12 -6.01 -4.66
C ALA A 349 13.53 -7.23 -3.81
N LYS A 350 14.51 -8.04 -4.25
CA LYS A 350 15.05 -9.17 -3.47
C LYS A 350 16.12 -8.71 -2.48
N ASP A 351 16.27 -9.47 -1.41
CA ASP A 351 17.23 -9.24 -0.31
C ASP A 351 17.24 -7.78 0.22
N PRO A 352 16.08 -7.21 0.59
CA PRO A 352 15.99 -5.85 1.07
C PRO A 352 16.65 -5.71 2.45
N ASP A 353 16.96 -4.46 2.83
CA ASP A 353 17.28 -4.13 4.20
C ASP A 353 16.11 -4.44 5.14
N ALA A 354 16.40 -4.63 6.44
CA ALA A 354 15.39 -5.05 7.42
C ALA A 354 14.17 -4.12 7.46
N ALA A 355 14.38 -2.81 7.40
CA ALA A 355 13.32 -1.81 7.39
C ALA A 355 12.45 -1.83 6.11
N GLU A 356 12.98 -2.34 5.01
CA GLU A 356 12.31 -2.38 3.71
C GLU A 356 11.63 -3.73 3.40
N SER A 357 11.81 -4.75 4.25
CA SER A 357 11.35 -6.13 3.97
C SER A 357 9.85 -6.22 3.64
N SER A 358 9.02 -5.47 4.34
CA SER A 358 7.56 -5.46 4.12
C SER A 358 7.20 -4.76 2.80
N ALA A 359 7.81 -3.61 2.52
CA ALA A 359 7.58 -2.85 1.28
C ALA A 359 8.05 -3.64 0.06
N SER A 360 9.20 -4.32 0.17
CA SER A 360 9.74 -5.21 -0.84
C SER A 360 8.75 -6.32 -1.22
N LEU A 361 8.12 -6.97 -0.23
CA LEU A 361 7.12 -8.01 -0.49
C LEU A 361 5.88 -7.47 -1.20
N HIS A 362 5.42 -6.25 -0.87
CA HIS A 362 4.32 -5.62 -1.61
C HIS A 362 4.69 -5.34 -3.07
N LEU A 363 5.92 -4.90 -3.34
CA LEU A 363 6.42 -4.71 -4.72
C LEU A 363 6.48 -6.03 -5.49
N LEU A 364 6.96 -7.11 -4.85
CA LEU A 364 7.04 -8.43 -5.48
C LEU A 364 5.65 -9.03 -5.72
N LEU A 365 4.68 -8.78 -4.83
CA LEU A 365 3.27 -9.11 -5.08
C LEU A 365 2.72 -8.30 -6.25
N LEU A 366 3.08 -7.02 -6.37
CA LEU A 366 2.70 -6.20 -7.51
C LEU A 366 3.32 -6.74 -8.81
N ALA A 367 4.61 -7.07 -8.81
CA ALA A 367 5.28 -7.68 -9.97
C ALA A 367 4.58 -8.99 -10.39
N ARG A 368 4.23 -9.85 -9.43
CA ARG A 368 3.47 -11.07 -9.69
C ARG A 368 2.08 -10.78 -10.27
N LEU A 369 1.36 -9.81 -9.73
CA LEU A 369 0.05 -9.41 -10.23
C LEU A 369 0.13 -8.87 -11.67
N LEU A 370 1.14 -8.03 -11.96
CA LEU A 370 1.37 -7.49 -13.30
C LEU A 370 1.73 -8.61 -14.27
N ALA A 371 2.56 -9.57 -13.88
CA ALA A 371 2.86 -10.74 -14.71
C ALA A 371 1.59 -11.56 -15.02
N MET A 372 0.72 -11.77 -14.02
CA MET A 372 -0.59 -12.43 -14.22
C MET A 372 -1.48 -11.61 -15.17
N SER A 373 -1.52 -10.30 -14.99
CA SER A 373 -2.32 -9.38 -15.83
C SER A 373 -1.87 -9.41 -17.29
N VAL A 374 -0.58 -9.29 -17.52
CA VAL A 374 0.02 -9.29 -18.86
C VAL A 374 -0.19 -10.65 -19.56
N HIS A 375 0.13 -11.74 -18.87
CA HIS A 375 0.03 -13.08 -19.47
C HIS A 375 -1.42 -13.49 -19.78
N GLN A 376 -2.37 -13.11 -18.92
CA GLN A 376 -3.79 -13.43 -19.10
C GLN A 376 -4.54 -12.38 -19.95
N GLU A 377 -3.87 -11.30 -20.37
CA GLU A 377 -4.49 -10.17 -21.10
C GLU A 377 -5.71 -9.58 -20.36
N VAL A 378 -5.63 -9.50 -19.03
CA VAL A 378 -6.70 -9.00 -18.15
C VAL A 378 -6.21 -7.78 -17.39
N HIS A 379 -7.03 -6.73 -17.31
CA HIS A 379 -6.70 -5.52 -16.54
C HIS A 379 -6.36 -5.90 -15.07
N PRO A 380 -5.29 -5.34 -14.45
CA PRO A 380 -4.85 -5.73 -13.10
C PRO A 380 -5.98 -5.77 -12.05
N LEU A 381 -6.85 -4.75 -12.03
CA LEU A 381 -7.98 -4.67 -11.10
C LEU A 381 -9.15 -5.62 -11.43
N GLN A 382 -9.12 -6.31 -12.57
CA GLN A 382 -10.14 -7.28 -12.97
C GLN A 382 -9.73 -8.74 -12.71
N LEU A 383 -8.46 -8.98 -12.34
CA LEU A 383 -8.02 -10.31 -11.93
C LEU A 383 -8.80 -10.79 -10.70
N THR A 384 -9.23 -12.05 -10.73
CA THR A 384 -10.06 -12.66 -9.67
C THR A 384 -9.42 -12.54 -8.29
N ASN A 385 -8.09 -12.61 -8.24
CA ASN A 385 -7.31 -12.53 -7.00
C ASN A 385 -7.45 -11.19 -6.27
N VAL A 386 -7.81 -10.10 -6.96
CA VAL A 386 -7.89 -8.76 -6.36
C VAL A 386 -9.23 -8.05 -6.56
N LYS A 387 -10.02 -8.47 -7.55
CA LYS A 387 -11.25 -7.77 -7.94
C LYS A 387 -12.23 -7.57 -6.79
N TYR A 388 -12.40 -8.58 -5.94
CA TYR A 388 -13.36 -8.56 -4.84
C TYR A 388 -12.73 -8.25 -3.48
N ILE A 389 -11.43 -7.99 -3.45
CA ILE A 389 -10.75 -7.51 -2.25
C ILE A 389 -11.04 -6.01 -2.11
N TRP A 390 -11.53 -5.59 -0.93
CA TRP A 390 -11.72 -4.17 -0.65
C TRP A 390 -10.36 -3.48 -0.47
N GLY A 391 -9.49 -4.07 0.33
CA GLY A 391 -8.20 -3.48 0.65
C GLY A 391 -8.30 -2.44 1.76
N ASP A 392 -7.32 -1.55 1.77
CA ASP A 392 -7.18 -0.52 2.81
C ASP A 392 -7.71 0.84 2.31
N PHE A 393 -9.02 0.90 2.03
CA PHE A 393 -9.70 2.10 1.53
C PHE A 393 -10.80 2.58 2.47
N ILE A 394 -11.08 3.88 2.41
CA ILE A 394 -12.30 4.48 2.91
C ILE A 394 -13.21 4.87 1.73
N PRO A 395 -14.52 5.02 1.94
CA PRO A 395 -15.40 5.56 0.92
C PRO A 395 -14.92 6.94 0.42
N PRO A 396 -15.16 7.28 -0.86
CA PRO A 396 -14.78 8.58 -1.41
C PRO A 396 -15.35 9.73 -0.57
N ARG A 397 -14.51 10.71 -0.27
CA ARG A 397 -14.94 11.98 0.34
C ARG A 397 -15.10 13.02 -0.76
N THR A 398 -16.22 13.73 -0.75
CA THR A 398 -16.53 14.77 -1.76
C THR A 398 -15.63 16.01 -1.63
N ASN A 399 -15.01 16.24 -0.48
CA ASN A 399 -14.18 17.43 -0.27
C ASN A 399 -12.72 17.11 -0.52
N ALA A 400 -12.07 17.91 -1.36
CA ALA A 400 -10.64 17.85 -1.64
C ALA A 400 -9.82 18.18 -0.37
N ILE A 401 -9.50 17.16 0.43
CA ILE A 401 -8.63 17.31 1.58
C ILE A 401 -7.20 17.08 1.10
N SER A 402 -6.40 18.14 1.14
CA SER A 402 -4.97 18.05 0.86
C SER A 402 -4.25 17.36 2.02
N VAL A 403 -3.32 16.48 1.71
CA VAL A 403 -2.39 15.94 2.71
C VAL A 403 -1.43 17.05 3.10
N SER A 404 -1.30 17.29 4.41
CA SER A 404 -0.36 18.30 4.92
C SER A 404 0.95 17.64 5.37
N PRO A 405 2.11 18.20 5.01
CA PRO A 405 3.41 17.69 5.47
C PRO A 405 3.71 18.02 6.94
N ASN A 406 2.75 18.60 7.68
CA ASN A 406 2.97 19.04 9.06
C ASN A 406 3.37 17.87 9.99
N ALA A 407 4.13 18.21 11.03
CA ALA A 407 4.47 17.27 12.09
C ALA A 407 3.22 16.87 12.87
N GLY A 408 3.01 15.56 13.03
CA GLY A 408 1.90 14.96 13.76
C GLY A 408 1.66 13.53 13.28
N PRO A 409 0.86 12.72 13.98
CA PRO A 409 0.46 11.44 13.46
C PRO A 409 -0.31 11.64 12.15
N PRO A 410 -0.12 10.73 11.16
CA PRO A 410 -0.85 10.82 9.91
C PRO A 410 -2.35 10.70 10.19
N PRO A 411 -3.18 11.48 9.49
CA PRO A 411 -4.62 11.30 9.59
C PRO A 411 -5.04 9.88 9.16
N ASP A 412 -6.07 9.34 9.80
CA ASP A 412 -6.65 8.01 9.53
C ASP A 412 -7.18 7.82 8.10
N TRP A 413 -7.44 8.93 7.40
CA TRP A 413 -7.87 8.94 5.99
C TRP A 413 -6.70 8.93 5.00
N THR A 414 -5.48 8.60 5.44
CA THR A 414 -4.28 8.53 4.59
C THR A 414 -3.65 7.14 4.56
N LEU A 415 -2.89 6.86 3.50
CA LEU A 415 -2.03 5.69 3.33
C LEU A 415 -0.57 6.11 3.29
N PRO A 416 0.35 5.30 3.81
CA PRO A 416 1.78 5.51 3.57
C PRO A 416 2.11 5.48 2.09
N PHE A 417 3.03 6.35 1.70
CA PHE A 417 3.48 6.53 0.34
C PHE A 417 4.98 6.81 0.31
N SER A 418 5.68 6.20 -0.62
CA SER A 418 7.07 6.54 -0.97
C SER A 418 7.20 6.66 -2.48
N PHE A 419 7.93 7.65 -2.95
CA PHE A 419 8.14 7.83 -4.38
C PHE A 419 8.84 6.61 -4.99
N LYS A 420 9.86 6.10 -4.33
CA LYS A 420 10.58 4.87 -4.72
C LYS A 420 9.63 3.68 -4.89
N TYR A 421 8.80 3.40 -3.87
CA TYR A 421 7.99 2.18 -3.82
C TYR A 421 6.65 2.28 -4.54
N ASN A 422 6.13 3.48 -4.76
CA ASN A 422 4.81 3.68 -5.36
C ASN A 422 4.88 4.23 -6.79
N VAL A 423 6.02 4.78 -7.23
CA VAL A 423 6.18 5.37 -8.58
C VAL A 423 7.36 4.75 -9.33
N GLU A 424 8.60 5.00 -8.87
CA GLU A 424 9.80 4.60 -9.63
C GLU A 424 9.89 3.09 -9.83
N THR A 425 9.87 2.32 -8.74
CA THR A 425 10.03 0.86 -8.82
C THR A 425 8.89 0.17 -9.57
N PRO A 426 7.60 0.52 -9.37
CA PRO A 426 6.52 -0.05 -10.18
C PRO A 426 6.65 0.21 -11.69
N LEU A 427 7.06 1.41 -12.10
CA LEU A 427 7.31 1.68 -13.53
C LEU A 427 8.51 0.89 -14.05
N HIS A 428 9.58 0.79 -13.27
CA HIS A 428 10.75 0.00 -13.63
C HIS A 428 10.46 -1.51 -13.69
N ILE A 429 9.53 -2.04 -12.88
CA ILE A 429 9.03 -3.42 -13.00
C ILE A 429 8.40 -3.64 -14.38
N LEU A 430 7.55 -2.71 -14.84
CA LEU A 430 6.92 -2.80 -16.16
C LEU A 430 7.96 -2.76 -17.29
N GLU A 431 8.92 -1.84 -17.23
CA GLU A 431 10.02 -1.78 -18.20
C GLU A 431 10.84 -3.07 -18.25
N LYS A 432 11.17 -3.67 -17.09
CA LYS A 432 11.85 -4.98 -17.03
C LYS A 432 11.00 -6.12 -17.59
N MET A 433 9.70 -5.97 -17.66
CA MET A 433 8.80 -6.91 -18.32
C MET A 433 8.65 -6.64 -19.83
N ASP A 434 9.37 -5.67 -20.40
CA ASP A 434 9.26 -5.15 -21.75
C ASP A 434 7.87 -4.56 -22.05
N ILE A 435 7.27 -3.90 -21.07
CA ILE A 435 5.98 -3.22 -21.17
C ILE A 435 6.21 -1.73 -21.37
N ASP A 436 5.72 -1.22 -22.47
CA ASP A 436 5.71 0.21 -22.75
C ASP A 436 4.78 0.95 -21.77
N ILE A 437 5.38 1.72 -20.86
CA ILE A 437 4.69 2.43 -19.78
C ILE A 437 3.82 3.60 -20.26
N TYR A 438 3.95 3.99 -21.52
CA TYR A 438 3.18 5.06 -22.15
C TYR A 438 1.97 4.51 -22.90
N GLN A 439 2.16 3.55 -23.81
CA GLN A 439 1.07 2.93 -24.58
C GLN A 439 0.10 2.15 -23.68
N THR A 440 0.60 1.56 -22.62
CA THR A 440 -0.23 0.76 -21.69
C THR A 440 -0.80 1.57 -20.53
N LEU A 441 -0.79 2.90 -20.61
CA LEU A 441 -1.32 3.80 -19.59
C LEU A 441 -2.72 3.41 -19.07
N PRO A 442 -3.71 3.00 -19.90
CA PRO A 442 -5.03 2.61 -19.41
C PRO A 442 -5.01 1.44 -18.42
N GLN A 443 -4.04 0.51 -18.56
CA GLN A 443 -3.87 -0.66 -17.69
C GLN A 443 -2.92 -0.40 -16.51
N HIS A 444 -1.90 0.45 -16.71
CA HIS A 444 -0.78 0.62 -15.80
C HIS A 444 -0.59 2.08 -15.36
N ASP A 445 -1.68 2.87 -15.36
CA ASP A 445 -1.64 4.20 -14.77
C ASP A 445 -1.33 4.10 -13.26
N LEU A 446 -0.71 5.13 -12.71
CA LEU A 446 -0.24 5.12 -11.33
C LEU A 446 -1.37 4.84 -10.32
N TRP A 447 -2.57 5.39 -10.56
CA TRP A 447 -3.72 5.12 -9.70
C TRP A 447 -4.12 3.63 -9.68
N VAL A 448 -3.92 2.89 -10.78
CA VAL A 448 -4.14 1.42 -10.84
C VAL A 448 -3.14 0.71 -9.96
N LEU A 449 -1.83 1.05 -10.10
CA LEU A 449 -0.75 0.45 -9.33
C LEU A 449 -0.91 0.74 -7.83
N ASN A 450 -1.23 1.98 -7.46
CA ASN A 450 -1.48 2.37 -6.07
C ASN A 450 -2.73 1.69 -5.49
N THR A 451 -3.78 1.49 -6.31
CA THR A 451 -4.97 0.71 -5.91
C THR A 451 -4.60 -0.73 -5.59
N CYS A 452 -3.77 -1.38 -6.42
CA CYS A 452 -3.30 -2.74 -6.17
C CYS A 452 -2.50 -2.84 -4.87
N LEU A 453 -1.57 -1.90 -4.65
CA LEU A 453 -0.76 -1.84 -3.41
C LEU A 453 -1.63 -1.63 -2.17
N ALA A 454 -2.65 -0.77 -2.24
CA ALA A 454 -3.58 -0.56 -1.14
C ALA A 454 -4.42 -1.82 -0.85
N LYS A 455 -4.82 -2.57 -1.89
CA LYS A 455 -5.49 -3.87 -1.72
C LYS A 455 -4.59 -4.88 -1.00
N PHE A 456 -3.30 -4.95 -1.34
CA PHE A 456 -2.36 -5.86 -0.66
C PHE A 456 -2.17 -5.50 0.81
N ARG A 457 -2.04 -4.21 1.13
CA ARG A 457 -1.85 -3.75 2.51
C ARG A 457 -2.95 -4.23 3.46
N GLY A 458 -4.20 -4.27 3.00
CA GLY A 458 -5.34 -4.71 3.81
C GLY A 458 -5.48 -6.22 3.90
N THR A 459 -4.84 -7.02 3.02
CA THR A 459 -5.21 -8.43 2.82
C THR A 459 -4.04 -9.40 2.68
N ALA A 460 -2.83 -8.94 2.37
CA ALA A 460 -1.70 -9.85 2.25
C ALA A 460 -1.28 -10.41 3.61
N SER A 461 -1.14 -11.74 3.68
CA SER A 461 -0.48 -12.41 4.80
C SER A 461 1.01 -12.48 4.56
N ALA A 462 1.82 -12.39 5.62
CA ALA A 462 3.26 -12.55 5.53
C ALA A 462 3.73 -13.62 6.50
N ARG A 463 4.68 -14.45 6.03
CA ARG A 463 5.40 -15.41 6.86
C ARG A 463 6.70 -14.78 7.32
N GLN A 464 7.06 -15.03 8.57
CA GLN A 464 8.37 -14.63 9.11
C GLN A 464 9.40 -15.73 8.88
N SER A 465 10.60 -15.33 8.47
CA SER A 465 11.74 -16.22 8.37
C SER A 465 12.15 -16.74 9.74
N ILE A 466 12.33 -18.05 9.86
CA ILE A 466 12.87 -18.69 11.06
C ILE A 466 14.33 -18.30 11.34
N ARG A 467 15.04 -17.74 10.33
CA ARG A 467 16.47 -17.39 10.44
C ARG A 467 16.68 -16.07 11.15
N ASP A 468 15.86 -15.07 10.87
CA ASP A 468 16.09 -13.69 11.33
C ASP A 468 14.79 -12.97 11.77
N GLY A 469 13.65 -13.65 11.75
CA GLY A 469 12.36 -13.10 12.17
C GLY A 469 11.77 -12.04 11.22
N ARG A 470 12.42 -11.76 10.07
CA ARG A 470 11.91 -10.80 9.08
C ARG A 470 10.88 -11.44 8.16
N PRO A 471 9.89 -10.68 7.64
CA PRO A 471 8.99 -11.20 6.62
C PRO A 471 9.78 -11.65 5.39
N ASP A 472 9.58 -12.88 4.93
CA ASP A 472 10.28 -13.46 3.77
C ASP A 472 9.37 -13.92 2.65
N VAL A 473 8.11 -14.23 2.94
CA VAL A 473 7.09 -14.61 1.96
C VAL A 473 5.81 -13.85 2.25
N ALA A 474 5.14 -13.36 1.22
CA ALA A 474 3.81 -12.80 1.33
C ALA A 474 2.86 -13.45 0.30
N ALA A 475 1.58 -13.54 0.64
CA ALA A 475 0.55 -14.03 -0.27
C ALA A 475 -0.81 -13.36 -0.02
N VAL A 476 -1.64 -13.32 -1.06
CA VAL A 476 -3.04 -12.89 -0.99
C VAL A 476 -3.94 -14.09 -1.25
N HIS A 477 -4.81 -14.37 -0.29
CA HIS A 477 -5.80 -15.44 -0.35
C HIS A 477 -7.20 -14.83 -0.30
N PRO A 478 -7.84 -14.56 -1.45
CA PRO A 478 -9.08 -13.77 -1.53
C PRO A 478 -10.24 -14.33 -0.71
N PHE A 479 -10.39 -15.65 -0.63
CA PHE A 479 -11.50 -16.28 0.08
C PHE A 479 -11.24 -16.43 1.57
N TRP A 480 -9.99 -16.67 1.97
CA TRP A 480 -9.58 -16.60 3.37
C TRP A 480 -9.83 -15.20 3.96
N CYS A 481 -9.59 -14.16 3.17
CA CYS A 481 -9.84 -12.76 3.59
C CYS A 481 -11.33 -12.46 3.83
N LEU A 482 -12.26 -13.27 3.31
CA LEU A 482 -13.71 -13.13 3.56
C LEU A 482 -14.14 -13.75 4.89
N ALA A 483 -13.30 -14.56 5.56
CA ALA A 483 -13.58 -15.06 6.90
C ALA A 483 -13.29 -13.96 7.93
N ASN A 484 -14.35 -13.33 8.45
CA ASN A 484 -14.26 -12.19 9.34
C ASN A 484 -13.60 -12.51 10.68
N HIS A 485 -13.06 -11.47 11.34
CA HIS A 485 -12.40 -11.60 12.63
C HIS A 485 -13.39 -11.70 13.79
N ASP A 486 -13.12 -12.64 14.71
CA ASP A 486 -13.64 -12.64 16.08
C ASP A 486 -12.57 -13.13 17.05
N CYS A 487 -12.52 -12.56 18.26
CA CYS A 487 -11.60 -13.01 19.32
C CYS A 487 -12.03 -14.35 19.98
N ASN A 488 -13.17 -14.90 19.58
CA ASN A 488 -13.61 -16.27 19.88
C ASN A 488 -13.88 -17.01 18.55
N PRO A 489 -12.83 -17.23 17.74
CA PRO A 489 -12.96 -17.82 16.41
C PRO A 489 -13.46 -19.27 16.50
N ASN A 490 -14.18 -19.71 15.46
CA ASN A 490 -14.61 -21.11 15.33
C ASN A 490 -13.73 -21.91 14.36
N VAL A 491 -12.77 -21.26 13.71
CA VAL A 491 -11.73 -21.92 12.91
C VAL A 491 -10.33 -21.60 13.42
N THR A 492 -9.39 -22.42 13.00
CA THR A 492 -7.94 -22.16 13.04
C THR A 492 -7.38 -22.38 11.65
N TRP A 493 -6.16 -21.93 11.39
CA TRP A 493 -5.58 -21.95 10.06
C TRP A 493 -4.07 -22.21 10.08
N GLU A 494 -3.57 -22.70 8.96
CA GLU A 494 -2.14 -22.78 8.64
C GLU A 494 -1.89 -22.32 7.21
N TRP A 495 -0.69 -21.86 6.97
CA TRP A 495 -0.22 -21.51 5.64
C TRP A 495 1.08 -22.24 5.33
N GLY A 496 0.99 -23.24 4.43
CA GLY A 496 2.12 -24.03 3.93
C GLY A 496 2.01 -24.22 2.42
N GLY A 497 2.06 -23.09 1.64
CA GLY A 497 1.80 -23.07 0.19
C GLY A 497 0.33 -23.09 -0.19
N ARG A 498 -0.52 -23.48 0.74
CA ARG A 498 -1.99 -23.37 0.68
C ARG A 498 -2.48 -22.79 1.98
N MET A 499 -3.47 -21.96 1.92
CA MET A 499 -4.18 -21.49 3.10
C MET A 499 -5.24 -22.52 3.46
N ARG A 500 -5.12 -23.12 4.63
CA ARG A 500 -6.08 -24.13 5.11
C ARG A 500 -6.74 -23.62 6.38
N LEU A 501 -8.10 -23.71 6.41
CA LEU A 501 -8.88 -23.48 7.60
C LEU A 501 -9.56 -24.78 7.99
N TRP A 502 -9.60 -25.08 9.29
CA TRP A 502 -10.39 -26.17 9.82
C TRP A 502 -11.16 -25.74 11.07
N ALA A 503 -12.31 -26.37 11.30
CA ALA A 503 -13.14 -26.11 12.46
C ALA A 503 -12.38 -26.49 13.74
N ARG A 504 -12.34 -25.59 14.73
CA ARG A 504 -11.71 -25.87 16.02
C ARG A 504 -12.32 -27.08 16.70
N GLU A 505 -11.51 -27.90 17.36
CA GLU A 505 -11.98 -29.01 18.16
C GLU A 505 -12.65 -28.52 19.46
N ARG A 506 -12.19 -27.40 20.01
CA ARG A 506 -12.72 -26.74 21.20
C ARG A 506 -12.85 -25.23 20.96
N LYS A 507 -13.87 -24.62 21.55
CA LYS A 507 -14.04 -23.17 21.55
C LYS A 507 -12.94 -22.52 22.39
N VAL A 508 -12.49 -21.33 21.99
CA VAL A 508 -11.49 -20.53 22.74
C VAL A 508 -12.04 -20.11 24.10
N VAL A 509 -13.33 -19.77 24.17
CA VAL A 509 -13.98 -19.35 25.40
C VAL A 509 -14.91 -20.46 25.91
N GLY A 510 -14.74 -20.84 27.18
CA GLY A 510 -15.66 -21.74 27.87
C GLY A 510 -15.43 -23.23 27.67
N ASP A 511 -14.32 -23.63 27.05
CA ASP A 511 -13.89 -25.03 26.87
C ASP A 511 -14.99 -25.99 26.39
N GLN A 512 -15.86 -25.47 25.54
CA GLN A 512 -16.96 -26.23 24.92
C GLN A 512 -16.47 -26.97 23.66
N PRO A 513 -17.13 -28.08 23.26
CA PRO A 513 -16.86 -28.72 21.98
C PRO A 513 -16.93 -27.69 20.84
N GLY A 514 -16.01 -27.82 19.89
CA GLY A 514 -15.94 -27.00 18.67
C GLY A 514 -16.92 -27.48 17.60
N GLY A 515 -16.53 -27.28 16.35
CA GLY A 515 -17.38 -27.47 15.18
C GLY A 515 -18.24 -26.25 14.89
N ILE A 516 -18.92 -26.26 13.74
CA ILE A 516 -19.68 -25.13 13.21
C ILE A 516 -21.03 -25.65 12.76
N LYS A 517 -22.11 -24.96 13.12
CA LYS A 517 -23.46 -25.34 12.72
C LYS A 517 -23.87 -24.72 11.40
N ALA A 518 -24.77 -25.37 10.68
CA ALA A 518 -25.37 -24.80 9.49
C ALA A 518 -25.95 -23.42 9.79
N GLY A 519 -25.63 -22.44 8.96
CA GLY A 519 -26.03 -21.04 9.11
C GLY A 519 -25.08 -20.18 9.97
N GLU A 520 -24.13 -20.77 10.69
CA GLU A 520 -23.12 -20.00 11.43
C GLU A 520 -22.06 -19.41 10.49
N GLU A 521 -21.57 -18.21 10.81
CA GLU A 521 -20.46 -17.57 10.12
C GLU A 521 -19.13 -18.24 10.49
N ILE A 522 -18.26 -18.37 9.51
CA ILE A 522 -16.87 -18.82 9.68
C ILE A 522 -16.07 -17.62 10.21
N LEU A 523 -15.70 -17.70 11.47
CA LEU A 523 -15.00 -16.64 12.18
C LEU A 523 -13.53 -17.00 12.41
N ASN A 524 -12.67 -16.20 11.84
CA ASN A 524 -11.22 -16.32 11.90
C ASN A 524 -10.64 -15.42 13.02
N HIS A 525 -9.35 -15.52 13.29
CA HIS A 525 -8.62 -14.62 14.19
C HIS A 525 -7.50 -13.89 13.44
N TYR A 526 -7.36 -12.59 13.73
CA TYR A 526 -6.31 -11.73 13.16
C TYR A 526 -5.28 -11.30 14.23
N CYS A 527 -5.43 -11.82 15.46
CA CYS A 527 -4.53 -11.60 16.57
C CYS A 527 -4.41 -12.89 17.39
N ASP A 528 -3.42 -12.97 18.27
CA ASP A 528 -3.33 -14.04 19.25
C ASP A 528 -4.50 -13.97 20.23
N THR A 529 -5.35 -14.99 20.22
CA THR A 529 -6.57 -15.05 21.02
C THR A 529 -6.33 -15.26 22.51
N ASP A 530 -5.13 -15.68 22.92
CA ASP A 530 -4.78 -15.94 24.33
C ASP A 530 -4.32 -14.68 25.08
N LEU A 531 -4.09 -13.60 24.35
CA LEU A 531 -3.72 -12.31 24.94
C LEU A 531 -4.88 -11.66 25.70
N PRO A 532 -4.59 -10.80 26.70
CA PRO A 532 -5.57 -9.93 27.34
C PRO A 532 -6.28 -9.02 26.32
N VAL A 533 -7.52 -8.61 26.61
CA VAL A 533 -8.38 -7.85 25.69
C VAL A 533 -7.70 -6.60 25.10
N GLN A 534 -6.98 -5.83 25.95
CA GLN A 534 -6.27 -4.64 25.49
C GLN A 534 -5.22 -4.98 24.42
N LYS A 535 -4.40 -6.02 24.69
CA LYS A 535 -3.36 -6.47 23.77
C LYS A 535 -3.92 -7.06 22.48
N ARG A 536 -5.03 -7.79 22.56
CA ARG A 536 -5.73 -8.29 21.36
C ARG A 536 -6.23 -7.15 20.47
N ARG A 537 -6.82 -6.09 21.09
CA ARG A 537 -7.29 -4.90 20.35
C ARG A 537 -6.15 -4.15 19.69
N GLU A 538 -5.07 -3.86 20.45
CA GLU A 538 -3.86 -3.20 19.92
C GLU A 538 -3.27 -3.97 18.74
N TRP A 539 -3.24 -5.31 18.82
CA TRP A 539 -2.75 -6.14 17.72
C TRP A 539 -3.70 -6.14 16.52
N ALA A 540 -4.98 -6.39 16.75
CA ALA A 540 -5.98 -6.49 15.70
C ALA A 540 -6.20 -5.14 14.97
N GLU A 541 -5.97 -4.00 15.64
CA GLU A 541 -6.13 -2.66 15.08
C GLU A 541 -5.35 -2.48 13.77
N GLY A 542 -4.12 -2.99 13.71
CA GLY A 542 -3.30 -2.94 12.48
C GLY A 542 -3.90 -3.69 11.29
N SER A 543 -4.77 -4.69 11.53
CA SER A 543 -5.43 -5.47 10.47
C SER A 543 -6.86 -5.02 10.21
N LEU A 544 -7.54 -4.52 11.24
CA LEU A 544 -8.95 -4.10 11.17
C LEU A 544 -9.11 -2.61 10.82
N GLY A 545 -8.12 -1.79 11.14
CA GLY A 545 -8.22 -0.33 11.04
C GLY A 545 -8.99 0.33 12.19
N GLY A 546 -9.21 -0.39 13.30
CA GLY A 546 -9.89 0.09 14.50
C GLY A 546 -10.02 -0.99 15.55
N TRP A 547 -10.57 -0.64 16.70
CA TRP A 547 -10.70 -1.55 17.83
C TRP A 547 -11.79 -2.60 17.63
N CYS A 548 -11.42 -3.86 17.86
CA CYS A 548 -12.35 -4.98 17.76
C CYS A 548 -13.51 -4.84 18.75
N MET A 549 -14.74 -4.90 18.22
CA MET A 549 -16.01 -4.80 18.95
C MET A 549 -16.76 -6.13 19.03
N CYS A 550 -16.06 -7.28 18.88
CA CYS A 550 -16.68 -8.57 19.03
C CYS A 550 -17.23 -8.77 20.47
N LYS A 551 -18.14 -9.72 20.62
CA LYS A 551 -18.80 -9.97 21.91
C LYS A 551 -17.80 -10.22 23.03
N ARG A 552 -16.77 -11.04 22.80
CA ARG A 552 -15.75 -11.36 23.80
C ARG A 552 -15.01 -10.11 24.31
N CYS A 553 -14.59 -9.22 23.39
CA CYS A 553 -13.89 -8.00 23.77
C CYS A 553 -14.76 -7.07 24.60
N ARG A 554 -16.06 -6.95 24.28
CA ARG A 554 -17.01 -6.12 25.04
C ARG A 554 -17.26 -6.69 26.42
N ASP A 555 -17.52 -8.01 26.52
CA ASP A 555 -17.79 -8.67 27.78
C ASP A 555 -16.59 -8.57 28.74
N GLU A 556 -15.36 -8.79 28.25
CA GLU A 556 -14.14 -8.70 29.06
C GLU A 556 -13.84 -7.27 29.55
N ILE A 557 -14.13 -6.24 28.74
CA ILE A 557 -13.96 -4.84 29.15
C ILE A 557 -14.99 -4.46 30.21
N ALA A 558 -16.25 -4.84 30.01
CA ALA A 558 -17.29 -4.58 31.01
C ALA A 558 -16.96 -5.22 32.37
N GLN A 559 -16.40 -6.44 32.37
CA GLN A 559 -15.95 -7.11 33.58
C GLN A 559 -14.76 -6.37 34.23
N ASN A 560 -13.75 -5.99 33.47
CA ASN A 560 -12.57 -5.26 33.98
C ASN A 560 -12.96 -3.87 34.52
N GLY A 561 -13.93 -3.20 33.94
CA GLY A 561 -14.46 -1.93 34.43
C GLY A 561 -15.20 -2.06 35.78
N LEU A 562 -15.91 -3.18 35.99
CA LEU A 562 -16.56 -3.48 37.27
C LEU A 562 -15.57 -3.81 38.37
N ASP A 563 -14.48 -4.54 38.07
CA ASP A 563 -13.42 -4.87 39.06
C ASP A 563 -12.62 -3.61 39.44
N GLY A 564 -12.37 -2.69 38.47
CA GLY A 564 -11.70 -1.41 38.74
C GLY A 564 -12.49 -0.46 39.63
N SER A 565 -13.83 -0.52 39.64
CA SER A 565 -14.67 0.26 40.53
C SER A 565 -14.74 -0.28 41.97
N ALA A 566 -14.45 -1.56 42.15
CA ALA A 566 -14.43 -2.19 43.48
C ALA A 566 -13.13 -1.95 44.26
N THR A 567 -12.05 -1.51 43.61
CA THR A 567 -10.73 -1.29 44.26
C THR A 567 -10.48 0.14 44.73
N ASN A 568 -11.37 1.11 44.43
CA ASN A 568 -11.23 2.50 44.90
C ASN A 568 -11.84 2.81 46.27
N GLY A 569 -12.05 1.82 47.11
CA GLY A 569 -12.71 1.96 48.40
C GLY A 569 -11.92 1.42 49.60
N VAL A 570 -10.58 1.53 49.66
CA VAL A 570 -9.84 1.33 50.92
C VAL A 570 -8.74 2.38 51.07
N ASN A 571 -9.06 3.42 51.82
CA ASN A 571 -8.09 4.28 52.51
C ASN A 571 -7.34 3.46 53.59
N GLY A 572 -6.02 3.49 53.58
CA GLY A 572 -5.30 2.90 54.67
C GLY A 572 -3.77 3.04 54.58
N ALA A 573 -3.27 4.13 55.14
CA ALA A 573 -2.02 4.26 55.86
C ALA A 573 -0.76 3.50 55.36
N ALA A 574 0.25 4.28 55.04
CA ALA A 574 1.65 3.84 55.00
C ALA A 574 2.15 3.34 56.38
N PRO A 575 3.06 2.40 56.41
CA PRO A 575 4.05 2.35 57.48
C PRO A 575 5.45 2.70 56.99
N ASP A 576 6.11 3.48 57.84
CA ASP A 576 7.49 3.92 57.78
C ASP A 576 8.52 2.77 57.77
N GLY A 577 9.60 3.07 57.09
CA GLY A 577 10.99 2.74 57.28
C GLY A 577 11.46 1.41 57.87
N VAL A 578 12.49 0.85 57.30
CA VAL A 578 13.72 0.43 58.01
C VAL A 578 14.88 0.34 57.01
N ASP A 579 16.02 0.80 57.52
CA ASP A 579 17.34 0.98 57.00
C ASP A 579 18.05 -0.22 56.34
N GLY A 580 18.87 0.13 55.37
CA GLY A 580 20.27 -0.12 55.17
C GLY A 580 20.87 -1.53 55.31
N VAL A 581 21.67 -1.93 54.35
CA VAL A 581 23.06 -2.35 54.54
C VAL A 581 23.81 -2.33 53.19
N ASP A 582 24.93 -1.74 53.26
CA ASP A 582 26.11 -1.54 52.49
C ASP A 582 26.72 -2.83 51.87
N GLY A 583 27.41 -2.72 50.74
CA GLY A 583 28.26 -3.77 50.20
C GLY A 583 28.86 -3.42 48.84
N THR A 584 29.92 -2.63 48.90
CA THR A 584 30.89 -2.34 47.82
C THR A 584 31.39 -3.60 47.11
N ASP A 585 31.59 -3.52 45.77
CA ASP A 585 32.91 -3.66 45.15
C ASP A 585 32.90 -3.21 43.68
N ALA A 586 33.85 -2.37 43.41
CA ALA A 586 34.19 -1.80 42.12
C ALA A 586 34.99 -2.79 41.25
N VAL A 587 34.82 -2.72 39.94
CA VAL A 587 35.93 -2.73 38.95
C VAL A 587 35.58 -1.98 37.67
N ASP A 588 36.56 -1.25 37.27
CA ASP A 588 36.74 -0.32 36.15
C ASP A 588 36.23 -0.72 34.75
N GLY A 589 35.70 0.31 34.07
CA GLY A 589 36.32 0.82 32.81
C GLY A 589 35.76 0.29 31.51
N MET A 590 34.99 1.06 30.80
CA MET A 590 35.30 1.66 29.52
C MET A 590 34.07 2.30 28.87
N ASP A 591 34.24 3.57 28.61
CA ASP A 591 33.64 4.42 27.60
C ASP A 591 32.23 4.14 27.07
N GLY A 592 31.32 4.99 27.58
CA GLY A 592 30.01 5.21 27.01
C GLY A 592 30.08 5.82 25.62
N VAL A 593 29.42 5.17 24.67
CA VAL A 593 28.84 5.81 23.54
C VAL A 593 27.34 5.83 23.78
N ASP A 594 26.86 7.01 24.08
CA ASP A 594 25.45 7.32 24.21
C ASP A 594 24.83 7.23 22.81
N ASP A 595 24.36 6.05 22.44
CA ASP A 595 23.60 5.82 21.22
C ASP A 595 22.12 6.00 21.54
N SER A 596 21.70 7.26 21.62
CA SER A 596 20.29 7.63 21.52
C SER A 596 19.83 7.40 20.08
N SER A 597 19.69 6.14 19.68
CA SER A 597 19.01 5.74 18.47
C SER A 597 17.54 6.15 18.61
N THR A 598 17.20 7.29 18.02
CA THR A 598 15.83 7.57 17.60
C THR A 598 15.43 6.44 16.66
N GLU A 599 14.59 5.55 17.15
CA GLU A 599 13.96 4.53 16.33
C GLU A 599 13.36 5.22 15.10
N PRO A 600 13.65 4.76 13.87
CA PRO A 600 12.96 5.24 12.68
C PRO A 600 11.48 4.96 12.89
N MET A 601 10.63 5.98 12.65
CA MET A 601 9.18 5.79 12.64
C MET A 601 8.86 4.65 11.68
N ASP A 602 8.40 3.54 12.25
CA ASP A 602 8.06 2.30 11.55
C ASP A 602 6.78 2.54 10.74
N TRP A 603 6.97 2.86 9.47
CA TRP A 603 5.91 3.12 8.47
C TRP A 603 5.44 1.86 7.74
N ALA A 604 5.98 0.73 8.05
CA ALA A 604 5.19 -0.46 7.84
C ALA A 604 3.84 -0.19 8.52
N PRO A 605 2.67 -0.46 7.92
CA PRO A 605 1.37 -0.33 8.56
C PRO A 605 1.52 -1.04 9.86
N HIS A 606 1.49 -0.30 10.94
CA HIS A 606 1.82 -0.81 12.27
C HIS A 606 1.96 -2.31 12.19
N SER A 607 3.03 -2.74 11.61
CA SER A 607 3.32 -4.13 11.35
C SER A 607 3.77 -4.78 12.64
N LYS A 608 3.03 -4.50 13.65
CA LYS A 608 2.79 -5.43 14.73
C LYS A 608 1.88 -6.58 14.25
N LYS A 609 1.69 -6.74 12.94
CA LYS A 609 1.47 -8.05 12.31
C LYS A 609 2.71 -8.93 12.50
N LYS A 610 3.43 -8.68 13.59
CA LYS A 610 4.57 -9.50 13.90
C LYS A 610 4.07 -10.89 13.98
N ASP A 611 3.23 -11.52 14.06
CA ASP A 611 3.11 -12.86 14.59
C ASP A 611 1.76 -13.54 14.34
N VAL A 612 1.17 -13.30 13.18
CA VAL A 612 0.06 -14.14 12.74
C VAL A 612 0.58 -15.30 11.88
N VAL A 613 1.81 -15.67 12.07
CA VAL A 613 2.34 -16.95 11.60
C VAL A 613 2.64 -17.79 12.83
N MET A 614 1.63 -18.48 13.34
CA MET A 614 1.91 -19.69 14.10
C MET A 614 2.45 -20.72 13.11
N THR A 615 3.75 -20.97 13.13
CA THR A 615 4.31 -22.19 12.56
C THR A 615 3.98 -23.32 13.51
N ASP A 616 3.45 -24.43 12.99
CA ASP A 616 3.10 -25.67 13.72
C ASP A 616 4.25 -26.32 14.53
N SER A 617 5.44 -25.73 14.54
CA SER A 617 6.56 -26.22 15.35
C SER A 617 6.33 -26.11 16.85
N ASP A 618 5.42 -25.25 17.30
CA ASP A 618 5.15 -25.07 18.74
C ASP A 618 4.03 -25.98 19.28
N VAL A 619 3.27 -26.63 18.40
CA VAL A 619 2.18 -27.52 18.79
C VAL A 619 2.63 -28.98 18.97
N LEU A 620 3.80 -29.37 18.43
CA LEU A 620 4.32 -30.73 18.47
C LEU A 620 5.26 -31.04 19.64
N LEU A 621 5.46 -30.13 20.58
CA LEU A 621 6.32 -30.34 21.76
C LEU A 621 5.56 -30.29 23.10
N ARG A 622 4.27 -30.58 23.11
CA ARG A 622 3.53 -30.84 24.35
C ARG A 622 2.66 -32.09 24.19
N ASP A 623 3.30 -33.21 24.37
CA ASP A 623 2.78 -34.43 24.98
C ASP A 623 3.72 -34.89 26.10
#